data_ee7c116e9283d6b2931375b2b91ace0c
#
_entry.id   ee7c116e9283d6b2931375b2b91ace0c
#
_cell.length_a   1.000
_cell.length_b   1.000
_cell.length_c   1.000
_cell.angle_alpha   90.00
_cell.angle_beta   90.00
_cell.angle_gamma   90.00
#
_symmetry.space_group_name_H-M   'P 1'
#
loop_
_entity.id
_entity.type
_entity.pdbx_description
1 polymer ?
#
loop_
_entity_poly.entity_id
_entity_poly.type
_entity_poly.pdbx_seq_one_letter_code
_entity_poly.pdbx_strand_id
1 'polypeptide(L)' 'MATKYIRTKDNKIIVFSGLNNHSDFKNFNPVSAGFINFNIDKNNEVKCECYGSSISLDLKSEPEVDTMLAQMQIADSRY' A
#
# COMPACT_ATOMS: atom_id res chain seq x y z
N MET A 1 6.36 -2.29 13.95
CA MET A 1 6.14 -1.01 13.27
C MET A 1 5.29 -1.24 12.04
N ALA A 2 4.32 -0.38 11.80
CA ALA A 2 3.43 -0.55 10.65
C ALA A 2 4.15 -0.27 9.33
N THR A 3 3.79 -1.03 8.31
CA THR A 3 4.27 -0.81 6.95
C THR A 3 3.35 0.19 6.26
N LYS A 4 3.94 1.14 5.57
CA LYS A 4 3.22 2.21 4.89
C LYS A 4 3.15 1.96 3.39
N TYR A 5 2.17 2.58 2.73
CA TYR A 5 2.07 2.51 1.28
C TYR A 5 1.51 3.81 0.72
N ILE A 6 1.74 3.99 -0.57
CA ILE A 6 1.00 4.95 -1.39
C ILE A 6 0.51 4.22 -2.64
N ARG A 7 -0.58 4.73 -3.23
CA ARG A 7 -1.00 4.35 -4.56
C ARG A 7 -0.76 5.53 -5.47
N THR A 8 -0.05 5.32 -6.56
CA THR A 8 0.25 6.36 -7.53
C THR A 8 -0.92 6.59 -8.48
N LYS A 9 -0.87 7.69 -9.21
CA LYS A 9 -1.86 8.02 -10.24
C LYS A 9 -1.96 6.91 -11.30
N ASP A 10 -0.87 6.16 -11.50
CA ASP A 10 -0.82 5.05 -12.46
C ASP A 10 -1.33 3.73 -11.85
N ASN A 11 -1.95 3.78 -10.67
CA ASN A 11 -2.49 2.63 -9.96
C ASN A 11 -1.43 1.62 -9.53
N LYS A 12 -0.23 2.10 -9.23
CA LYS A 12 0.82 1.26 -8.65
C LYS A 12 0.88 1.47 -7.15
N ILE A 13 1.03 0.38 -6.43
CA ILE A 13 1.20 0.42 -4.98
C ILE A 13 2.70 0.39 -4.68
N ILE A 14 3.17 1.39 -3.94
CA ILE A 14 4.55 1.44 -3.46
C ILE A 14 4.51 1.25 -1.95
N VAL A 15 5.20 0.22 -1.48
CA VAL A 15 5.25 -0.16 -0.07
C VAL A 15 6.61 0.24 0.49
N PHE A 16 6.61 0.82 1.68
CA PHE A 16 7.85 1.28 2.30
C PHE A 16 7.78 1.15 3.82
N SER A 17 8.95 1.26 4.44
CA SER A 17 9.09 1.10 5.88
C SER A 17 8.30 2.17 6.65
N GLY A 18 7.68 1.76 7.77
CA GLY A 18 7.03 2.69 8.66
C GLY A 18 7.96 3.75 9.26
N LEU A 19 9.28 3.59 9.11
CA LEU A 19 10.26 4.59 9.52
C LEU A 19 10.30 5.79 8.58
N ASN A 20 9.88 5.62 7.34
CA ASN A 20 9.81 6.71 6.38
C ASN A 20 8.48 7.43 6.47
N ASN A 21 8.46 8.70 6.08
CA ASN A 21 7.22 9.46 6.03
C ASN A 21 6.57 9.31 4.66
N HIS A 22 5.24 9.31 4.63
CA HIS A 22 4.53 9.33 3.35
C HIS A 22 4.96 10.50 2.46
N SER A 23 5.24 11.65 3.08
CA SER A 23 5.63 12.85 2.33
C SER A 23 6.94 12.70 1.57
N ASP A 24 7.77 11.72 1.94
CA ASP A 24 9.00 11.42 1.20
C ASP A 24 8.70 10.88 -0.20
N PHE A 25 7.46 10.46 -0.44
CA PHE A 25 7.04 9.85 -1.70
C PHE A 25 6.08 10.74 -2.49
N LYS A 26 5.96 12.02 -2.11
CA LYS A 26 5.00 12.93 -2.77
C LYS A 26 5.27 13.12 -4.26
N ASN A 27 6.52 12.95 -4.69
CA ASN A 27 6.89 13.12 -6.09
C ASN A 27 6.42 12.00 -7.00
N PHE A 28 5.89 10.92 -6.40
CA PHE A 28 5.32 9.81 -7.14
C PHE A 28 3.84 10.03 -7.48
N ASN A 29 3.31 11.23 -7.23
CA ASN A 29 1.92 11.59 -7.51
C ASN A 29 0.92 10.65 -6.84
N PRO A 30 0.98 10.54 -5.49
CA PRO A 30 0.07 9.64 -4.79
C PRO A 30 -1.36 10.14 -4.85
N VAL A 31 -2.31 9.20 -4.98
CA VAL A 31 -3.75 9.49 -4.98
C VAL A 31 -4.45 8.85 -3.79
N SER A 32 -3.82 7.87 -3.15
CA SER A 32 -4.25 7.34 -1.86
C SER A 32 -3.03 6.91 -1.06
N ALA A 33 -3.16 6.82 0.24
CA ALA A 33 -2.05 6.49 1.12
C ALA A 33 -2.55 5.99 2.46
N GLY A 34 -1.73 5.18 3.11
CA GLY A 34 -2.06 4.65 4.43
C GLY A 34 -1.07 3.59 4.85
N PHE A 35 -1.60 2.54 5.44
CA PHE A 35 -0.84 1.42 5.98
C PHE A 35 -1.28 0.14 5.31
N ILE A 36 -0.38 -0.83 5.27
CA ILE A 36 -0.67 -2.12 4.67
C ILE A 36 -0.17 -3.23 5.59
N ASN A 37 -1.03 -4.21 5.83
CA ASN A 37 -0.67 -5.42 6.56
C ASN A 37 -0.54 -6.57 5.58
N PHE A 38 0.43 -7.44 5.86
CA PHE A 38 0.60 -8.67 5.10
C PHE A 38 0.43 -9.86 6.03
N ASN A 39 -0.17 -10.92 5.53
CA ASN A 39 -0.21 -12.18 6.23
C ASN A 39 -0.12 -13.33 5.23
N ILE A 40 0.21 -14.50 5.74
CA ILE A 40 0.27 -15.72 4.93
C ILE A 40 -0.88 -16.60 5.39
N ASP A 41 -1.73 -16.99 4.45
CA ASP A 41 -2.88 -17.83 4.78
C ASP A 41 -2.48 -19.31 4.87
N LYS A 42 -3.46 -20.15 5.17
CA LYS A 42 -3.21 -21.59 5.33
C LYS A 42 -2.79 -22.30 4.04
N ASN A 43 -3.03 -21.66 2.90
CA ASN A 43 -2.59 -22.17 1.60
C ASN A 43 -1.21 -21.63 1.23
N ASN A 44 -0.53 -20.97 2.17
CA ASN A 44 0.80 -20.40 1.99
C ASN A 44 0.82 -19.27 0.96
N GLU A 45 -0.32 -18.59 0.79
CA GLU A 45 -0.42 -17.43 -0.09
C GLU A 45 -0.35 -16.14 0.71
N VAL A 46 0.32 -15.13 0.15
CA VAL A 46 0.42 -13.80 0.77
C VAL A 46 -0.86 -13.03 0.52
N LYS A 47 -1.46 -12.55 1.61
CA LYS A 47 -2.63 -11.68 1.57
C LYS A 47 -2.27 -10.33 2.17
N CYS A 48 -2.94 -9.29 1.71
CA CYS A 48 -2.70 -7.95 2.23
C CYS A 48 -4.00 -7.24 2.53
N GLU A 49 -3.90 -6.18 3.34
CA GLU A 49 -5.02 -5.32 3.67
C GLU A 49 -4.51 -3.89 3.81
N CYS A 50 -5.07 -2.97 3.05
CA CYS A 50 -4.75 -1.55 3.11
C CYS A 50 -5.77 -0.84 3.99
N TYR A 51 -5.31 0.14 4.77
CA TYR A 51 -6.17 0.86 5.72
C TYR A 51 -5.54 2.19 6.12
N GLY A 52 -6.32 3.01 6.83
CA GLY A 52 -5.82 4.22 7.49
C GLY A 52 -5.70 5.41 6.57
N SER A 53 -4.71 6.24 6.84
CA SER A 53 -4.52 7.50 6.12
C SER A 53 -3.08 8.00 6.29
N SER A 54 -2.74 9.02 5.51
CA SER A 54 -1.49 9.77 5.65
C SER A 54 -1.81 11.20 6.00
N ILE A 55 -1.44 11.62 7.20
CA ILE A 55 -1.63 13.00 7.63
C ILE A 55 -0.73 13.93 6.82
N SER A 56 0.52 13.54 6.60
CA SER A 56 1.50 14.38 5.92
C SER A 56 1.16 14.63 4.44
N LEU A 57 0.43 13.74 3.80
CA LEU A 57 -0.02 13.91 2.42
C LEU A 57 -1.47 14.36 2.32
N ASP A 58 -2.18 14.37 3.44
CA ASP A 58 -3.62 14.67 3.49
C ASP A 58 -4.40 13.73 2.54
N LEU A 59 -4.04 12.45 2.58
CA LEU A 59 -4.67 11.41 1.77
C LEU A 59 -5.17 10.28 2.65
N LYS A 60 -6.25 9.66 2.22
CA LYS A 60 -6.81 8.48 2.88
C LYS A 60 -6.53 7.24 2.07
N SER A 61 -6.50 6.11 2.75
CA SER A 61 -6.55 4.82 2.08
C SER A 61 -7.91 4.66 1.39
N GLU A 62 -7.91 3.99 0.26
CA GLU A 62 -9.12 3.49 -0.39
C GLU A 62 -9.04 1.97 -0.32
N PRO A 63 -9.45 1.37 0.83
CA PRO A 63 -9.10 0.00 1.14
C PRO A 63 -9.52 -1.03 0.10
N GLU A 64 -10.70 -0.87 -0.50
CA GLU A 64 -11.18 -1.82 -1.50
C GLU A 64 -10.31 -1.81 -2.76
N VAL A 65 -10.04 -0.61 -3.26
CA VAL A 65 -9.24 -0.46 -4.49
C VAL A 65 -7.79 -0.77 -4.22
N ASP A 66 -7.23 -0.20 -3.15
CA ASP A 66 -5.81 -0.33 -2.85
C ASP A 66 -5.44 -1.76 -2.51
N THR A 67 -6.26 -2.45 -1.74
CA THR A 67 -6.04 -3.86 -1.40
C THR A 67 -6.07 -4.72 -2.65
N MET A 68 -7.04 -4.49 -3.53
CA MET A 68 -7.14 -5.24 -4.79
C MET A 68 -5.89 -5.05 -5.64
N LEU A 69 -5.45 -3.80 -5.80
CA LEU A 69 -4.26 -3.49 -6.61
C LEU A 69 -3.00 -4.09 -6.01
N ALA A 70 -2.85 -3.98 -4.69
CA ALA A 70 -1.71 -4.56 -4.00
C ALA A 70 -1.69 -6.08 -4.16
N GLN A 71 -2.84 -6.72 -4.04
CA GLN A 71 -2.95 -8.16 -4.18
C GLN A 71 -2.58 -8.60 -5.60
N MET A 72 -2.99 -7.85 -6.61
CA MET A 72 -2.63 -8.11 -8.00
C MET A 72 -1.13 -7.98 -8.23
N GLN A 73 -0.49 -6.97 -7.64
CA GLN A 73 0.96 -6.80 -7.75
C GLN A 73 1.72 -7.95 -7.11
N ILE A 74 1.25 -8.44 -5.96
CA ILE A 74 1.84 -9.60 -5.31
C ILE A 74 1.76 -10.83 -6.22
N ALA A 75 0.61 -11.06 -6.83
CA ALA A 75 0.42 -12.18 -7.74
C ALA A 75 1.35 -12.07 -8.95
N ASP A 76 1.45 -10.88 -9.55
CA ASP A 76 2.31 -10.65 -10.70
C ASP A 76 3.78 -10.84 -10.38
N SER A 77 4.22 -10.46 -9.18
CA SER A 77 5.62 -10.55 -8.79
C SER A 77 6.09 -11.98 -8.54
N ARG A 78 5.17 -12.94 -8.51
CA ARG A 78 5.51 -14.37 -8.31
C ARG A 78 5.96 -15.05 -9.58
N TYR A 79 5.82 -14.39 -10.69
CA TYR A 79 6.20 -14.91 -12.02
C TYR A 79 7.31 -14.01 -12.62
#